data_3a58c3475592e73d1540bfa465c53131
#
_entry.id   3a58c3475592e73d1540bfa465c53131
#
_cell.length_a   1.000
_cell.length_b   1.000
_cell.length_c   1.000
_cell.angle_alpha   90.00
_cell.angle_beta   90.00
_cell.angle_gamma   90.00
#
_symmetry.space_group_name_H-M   'P 1'
#
loop_
_entity.id
_entity.type
_entity.pdbx_description
1 polymer ?
#
loop_
_entity_poly.entity_id
_entity_poly.type
_entity_poly.pdbx_seq_one_letter_code
_entity_poly.pdbx_strand_id
1 'polypeptide(L)'
;MTNVPDAIQTWQMAQPWIRDRETGEKTPGKLERTSIPVPELQPGEVLVEIAGCGVCHTDLGYFYHGVPTVNKPPLTLGHEISGRVLAGNEEWIGKEVIIPAVMPCNDCPICAAGRGNRCLAQKMPGNSLGIY
;
A
#
# COMPACT_ATOMS: atom_id res chain seq x y z
N MET A 1 1.30 -21.82 16.45
CA MET A 1 0.11 -21.07 16.00
C MET A 1 0.56 -19.63 15.79
N THR A 2 0.51 -19.14 14.57
CA THR A 2 0.75 -17.72 14.27
C THR A 2 -0.40 -16.93 14.85
N ASN A 3 -0.09 -16.05 15.80
CA ASN A 3 -1.11 -15.20 16.44
C ASN A 3 -1.42 -14.05 15.49
N VAL A 4 -2.53 -14.15 14.77
CA VAL A 4 -3.03 -13.06 13.92
C VAL A 4 -3.55 -11.97 14.84
N PRO A 5 -3.06 -10.72 14.73
CA PRO A 5 -3.54 -9.61 15.54
C PRO A 5 -4.98 -9.22 15.14
N ASP A 6 -5.74 -8.67 16.09
CA ASP A 6 -7.09 -8.16 15.80
C ASP A 6 -7.06 -6.82 15.06
N ALA A 7 -5.96 -6.09 15.17
CA ALA A 7 -5.80 -4.77 14.57
C ALA A 7 -4.37 -4.51 14.08
N ILE A 8 -4.29 -3.72 13.04
CA ILE A 8 -3.06 -3.24 12.41
C ILE A 8 -2.76 -1.85 12.97
N GLN A 9 -1.53 -1.66 13.45
CA GLN A 9 -1.01 -0.33 13.82
C GLN A 9 -0.28 0.24 12.61
N THR A 10 -0.70 1.39 12.13
CA THR A 10 -0.13 2.00 10.94
C THR A 10 -0.01 3.53 11.05
N TRP A 11 0.86 4.10 10.22
CA TRP A 11 0.93 5.53 9.97
C TRP A 11 0.22 5.84 8.66
N GLN A 12 -0.74 6.76 8.69
CA GLN A 12 -1.46 7.19 7.52
C GLN A 12 -1.19 8.65 7.19
N MET A 13 -1.04 8.94 5.91
CA MET A 13 -1.13 10.29 5.41
C MET A 13 -2.60 10.71 5.48
N ALA A 14 -2.94 11.48 6.51
CA ALA A 14 -4.27 12.06 6.66
C ALA A 14 -4.46 13.23 5.68
N GLN A 15 -3.38 13.97 5.41
CA GLN A 15 -3.34 15.08 4.47
C GLN A 15 -1.93 15.21 3.88
N PRO A 16 -1.78 15.34 2.54
CA PRO A 16 -0.51 15.75 1.95
C PRO A 16 -0.23 17.22 2.21
N TRP A 17 1.03 17.66 2.01
CA TRP A 17 1.34 19.07 1.91
C TRP A 17 0.58 19.70 0.72
N ILE A 18 -0.03 20.84 0.94
CA ILE A 18 -0.76 21.60 -0.08
C ILE A 18 0.02 22.87 -0.34
N ARG A 19 0.24 23.18 -1.61
CA ARG A 19 0.78 24.47 -2.04
C ARG A 19 -0.29 25.21 -2.84
N ASP A 20 -0.69 26.36 -2.32
CA ASP A 20 -1.53 27.27 -3.07
C ASP A 20 -0.76 27.79 -4.30
N ARG A 21 -1.36 27.70 -5.47
CA ARG A 21 -0.70 28.05 -6.73
C ARG A 21 -0.66 29.54 -6.99
N GLU A 22 -1.59 30.30 -6.39
CA GLU A 22 -1.70 31.74 -6.57
C GLU A 22 -0.84 32.48 -5.55
N THR A 23 -0.93 32.12 -4.28
CA THR A 23 -0.21 32.79 -3.18
C THR A 23 1.15 32.16 -2.90
N GLY A 24 1.38 30.92 -3.31
CA GLY A 24 2.57 30.14 -2.96
C GLY A 24 2.59 29.64 -1.51
N GLU A 25 1.54 29.91 -0.76
CA GLU A 25 1.40 29.47 0.64
C GLU A 25 1.42 27.95 0.74
N LYS A 26 2.05 27.43 1.78
CA LYS A 26 2.17 26.00 2.03
C LYS A 26 1.42 25.64 3.30
N THR A 27 0.48 24.72 3.19
CA THR A 27 -0.17 24.06 4.32
C THR A 27 0.53 22.74 4.62
N PRO A 28 1.04 22.54 5.86
CA PRO A 28 1.72 21.30 6.22
C PRO A 28 0.87 20.05 6.03
N GLY A 29 1.51 19.00 5.55
CA GLY A 29 0.93 17.67 5.54
C GLY A 29 0.81 17.08 6.94
N LYS A 30 -0.01 16.05 7.09
CA LYS A 30 -0.28 15.40 8.36
C LYS A 30 -0.15 13.88 8.22
N LEU A 31 0.72 13.30 9.05
CA LEU A 31 0.80 11.87 9.27
C LEU A 31 0.17 11.56 10.63
N GLU A 32 -0.67 10.55 10.68
CA GLU A 32 -1.35 10.11 11.89
C GLU A 32 -1.10 8.63 12.13
N ARG A 33 -0.77 8.30 13.39
CA ARG A 33 -0.75 6.90 13.81
C ARG A 33 -2.19 6.48 14.12
N THR A 34 -2.61 5.37 13.53
CA THR A 34 -3.96 4.85 13.70
C THR A 34 -3.96 3.34 13.88
N SER A 35 -5.05 2.83 14.40
CA SER A 35 -5.32 1.40 14.53
C SER A 35 -6.52 1.05 13.67
N ILE A 36 -6.35 0.12 12.76
CA ILE A 36 -7.42 -0.36 11.89
C ILE A 36 -7.63 -1.86 12.11
N PRO A 37 -8.88 -2.34 12.12
CA PRO A 37 -9.13 -3.77 12.24
C PRO A 37 -8.50 -4.53 11.07
N VAL A 38 -7.99 -5.74 11.34
CA VAL A 38 -7.54 -6.61 10.25
C VAL A 38 -8.73 -6.95 9.37
N PRO A 39 -8.66 -6.70 8.06
CA PRO A 39 -9.77 -7.01 7.16
C PRO A 39 -9.96 -8.52 7.03
N GLU A 40 -11.19 -8.93 6.72
CA GLU A 40 -11.47 -10.31 6.36
C GLU A 40 -10.78 -10.65 5.04
N LEU A 41 -10.00 -11.72 5.04
CA LEU A 41 -9.26 -12.16 3.85
C LEU A 41 -10.23 -12.76 2.83
N GLN A 42 -10.12 -12.31 1.59
CA GLN A 42 -10.83 -12.91 0.48
C GLN A 42 -10.09 -14.14 -0.06
N PRO A 43 -10.76 -15.04 -0.79
CA PRO A 43 -10.09 -16.18 -1.42
C PRO A 43 -8.87 -15.77 -2.24
N GLY A 44 -7.72 -16.37 -1.96
CA GLY A 44 -6.45 -16.07 -2.61
C GLY A 44 -5.64 -14.94 -1.98
N GLU A 45 -6.17 -14.25 -0.99
CA GLU A 45 -5.43 -13.25 -0.22
C GLU A 45 -4.64 -13.88 0.92
N VAL A 46 -3.59 -13.18 1.32
CA VAL A 46 -2.75 -13.51 2.48
C VAL A 46 -2.56 -12.29 3.36
N LEU A 47 -2.47 -12.50 4.65
CA LEU A 47 -2.06 -11.48 5.61
C LEU A 47 -0.55 -11.55 5.79
N VAL A 48 0.13 -10.43 5.63
CA VAL A 48 1.58 -10.33 5.77
C VAL A 48 1.93 -9.44 6.95
N GLU A 49 2.69 -9.98 7.89
CA GLU A 49 3.39 -9.18 8.90
C GLU A 49 4.58 -8.48 8.23
N ILE A 50 4.55 -7.15 8.22
CA ILE A 50 5.59 -6.36 7.56
C ILE A 50 6.86 -6.35 8.42
N ALA A 51 7.97 -6.81 7.87
CA ALA A 51 9.30 -6.73 8.47
C ALA A 51 9.99 -5.39 8.17
N GLY A 52 9.69 -4.81 7.00
CA GLY A 52 10.21 -3.51 6.60
C GLY A 52 9.53 -2.97 5.35
N CYS A 53 9.52 -1.64 5.26
CA CYS A 53 9.05 -0.92 4.09
C CYS A 53 10.01 0.23 3.77
N GLY A 54 10.54 0.24 2.55
CA GLY A 54 11.39 1.33 2.07
C GLY A 54 10.61 2.62 1.87
N VAL A 55 11.29 3.75 2.07
CA VAL A 55 10.77 5.08 1.73
C VAL A 55 11.31 5.47 0.37
N CYS A 56 10.43 5.56 -0.61
CA CYS A 56 10.74 5.89 -1.98
C CYS A 56 10.47 7.38 -2.28
N HIS A 57 11.11 7.90 -3.32
CA HIS A 57 10.82 9.25 -3.82
C HIS A 57 9.35 9.45 -4.22
N THR A 58 8.70 8.38 -4.63
CA THR A 58 7.25 8.36 -4.93
C THR A 58 6.41 8.72 -3.69
N ASP A 59 6.75 8.16 -2.52
CA ASP A 59 6.06 8.49 -1.26
C ASP A 59 6.26 9.95 -0.87
N LEU A 60 7.48 10.48 -1.07
CA LEU A 60 7.79 11.88 -0.87
C LEU A 60 7.00 12.78 -1.83
N GLY A 61 6.81 12.33 -3.08
CA GLY A 61 5.97 12.99 -4.08
C GLY A 61 4.52 13.11 -3.62
N TYR A 62 3.95 12.02 -3.10
CA TYR A 62 2.59 12.02 -2.56
C TYR A 62 2.45 12.93 -1.36
N PHE A 63 3.37 12.83 -0.41
CA PHE A 63 3.28 13.56 0.85
C PHE A 63 3.68 15.05 0.72
N TYR A 64 4.86 15.35 0.16
CA TYR A 64 5.41 16.73 0.13
C TYR A 64 5.04 17.55 -1.10
N HIS A 65 4.75 16.89 -2.22
CA HIS A 65 4.51 17.57 -3.48
C HIS A 65 3.05 17.50 -3.95
N GLY A 66 2.17 16.84 -3.18
CA GLY A 66 0.76 16.74 -3.48
C GLY A 66 0.46 15.99 -4.79
N VAL A 67 1.35 15.09 -5.21
CA VAL A 67 1.07 14.21 -6.35
C VAL A 67 -0.17 13.37 -6.00
N PRO A 68 -1.21 13.38 -6.83
CA PRO A 68 -2.45 12.71 -6.50
C PRO A 68 -2.28 11.19 -6.47
N THR A 69 -2.92 10.57 -5.49
CA THR A 69 -3.08 9.11 -5.38
C THR A 69 -4.45 8.68 -5.88
N VAL A 70 -4.57 7.43 -6.31
CA VAL A 70 -5.86 6.86 -6.76
C VAL A 70 -6.84 6.81 -5.59
N ASN A 71 -6.43 6.18 -4.48
CA ASN A 71 -7.17 6.26 -3.24
C ASN A 71 -6.90 7.60 -2.56
N LYS A 72 -7.96 8.20 -2.03
CA LYS A 72 -7.84 9.49 -1.31
C LYS A 72 -7.35 9.26 0.11
N PRO A 73 -6.63 10.23 0.71
CA PRO A 73 -6.33 10.20 2.13
C PRO A 73 -7.61 10.08 3.00
N PRO A 74 -7.52 9.39 4.16
CA PRO A 74 -6.31 8.86 4.76
C PRO A 74 -5.78 7.61 4.05
N LEU A 75 -4.46 7.52 3.87
CA LEU A 75 -3.81 6.47 3.11
C LEU A 75 -2.48 6.06 3.75
N THR A 76 -2.27 4.76 3.94
CA THR A 76 -0.96 4.22 4.31
C THR A 76 -0.04 4.26 3.11
N LEU A 77 1.06 4.98 3.20
CA LEU A 77 2.07 5.07 2.15
C LEU A 77 3.03 3.87 2.21
N GLY A 78 3.77 3.67 1.15
CA GLY A 78 4.80 2.64 1.03
C GLY A 78 4.44 1.52 0.05
N HIS A 79 5.44 1.08 -0.72
CA HIS A 79 5.30 0.08 -1.78
C HIS A 79 6.56 -0.76 -1.97
N GLU A 80 7.55 -0.61 -1.12
CA GLU A 80 8.80 -1.40 -1.10
C GLU A 80 8.81 -2.28 0.14
N ILE A 81 8.02 -3.35 0.13
CA ILE A 81 7.59 -4.07 1.31
C ILE A 81 8.17 -5.49 1.33
N SER A 82 8.69 -5.89 2.49
CA SER A 82 9.02 -7.27 2.80
C SER A 82 8.34 -7.71 4.10
N GLY A 83 8.07 -9.00 4.22
CA GLY A 83 7.41 -9.51 5.40
C GLY A 83 7.26 -11.02 5.42
N ARG A 84 6.48 -11.51 6.38
CA ARG A 84 6.16 -12.92 6.56
C ARG A 84 4.65 -13.13 6.51
N VAL A 85 4.21 -14.16 5.82
CA VAL A 85 2.80 -14.52 5.75
C VAL A 85 2.33 -15.11 7.08
N LEU A 86 1.30 -14.50 7.68
CA LEU A 86 0.69 -14.94 8.93
C LEU A 86 -0.56 -15.80 8.73
N ALA A 87 -1.37 -15.44 7.73
CA ALA A 87 -2.66 -16.12 7.49
C ALA A 87 -3.03 -16.09 6.00
N GLY A 88 -4.04 -16.85 5.65
CA GLY A 88 -4.57 -17.01 4.30
C GLY A 88 -4.29 -18.39 3.74
N ASN A 89 -3.82 -18.48 2.49
CA ASN A 89 -3.50 -19.77 1.88
C ASN A 89 -2.41 -20.52 2.68
N GLU A 90 -2.73 -21.71 3.15
CA GLU A 90 -1.87 -22.55 4.01
C GLU A 90 -0.47 -22.80 3.43
N GLU A 91 -0.38 -22.90 2.12
CA GLU A 91 0.88 -23.09 1.40
C GLU A 91 1.88 -21.94 1.60
N TRP A 92 1.37 -20.74 1.92
CA TRP A 92 2.16 -19.54 2.10
C TRP A 92 2.46 -19.21 3.55
N ILE A 93 1.72 -19.75 4.51
CA ILE A 93 1.89 -19.42 5.93
C ILE A 93 3.33 -19.69 6.38
N GLY A 94 3.93 -18.70 7.04
CA GLY A 94 5.30 -18.71 7.54
C GLY A 94 6.38 -18.41 6.52
N LYS A 95 6.05 -18.26 5.23
CA LYS A 95 7.03 -17.87 4.21
C LYS A 95 7.37 -16.40 4.29
N GLU A 96 8.63 -16.09 4.04
CA GLU A 96 9.11 -14.73 3.84
C GLU A 96 8.82 -14.30 2.40
N VAL A 97 8.31 -13.10 2.24
CA VAL A 97 7.84 -12.58 0.96
C VAL A 97 8.29 -11.15 0.72
N ILE A 98 8.40 -10.81 -0.55
CA ILE A 98 8.51 -9.42 -1.03
C ILE A 98 7.20 -9.10 -1.75
N ILE A 99 6.58 -7.98 -1.40
CA ILE A 99 5.36 -7.52 -2.06
C ILE A 99 5.76 -6.61 -3.21
N PRO A 100 5.41 -6.94 -4.46
CA PRO A 100 5.78 -6.12 -5.60
C PRO A 100 5.06 -4.77 -5.55
N ALA A 101 5.79 -3.70 -5.91
CA ALA A 101 5.24 -2.35 -5.98
C ALA A 101 4.09 -2.24 -6.99
N VAL A 102 4.16 -3.01 -8.07
CA VAL A 102 3.13 -3.05 -9.11
C VAL A 102 2.53 -4.44 -9.18
N MET A 103 1.24 -4.52 -8.92
CA MET A 103 0.46 -5.75 -8.91
C MET A 103 -0.46 -5.78 -10.14
N PRO A 104 -0.16 -6.59 -11.17
CA PRO A 104 -1.03 -6.74 -12.34
C PRO A 104 -2.33 -7.46 -11.96
N CYS A 105 -3.40 -7.23 -12.73
CA CYS A 105 -4.68 -7.89 -12.48
C CYS A 105 -4.68 -9.39 -12.83
N ASN A 106 -3.71 -9.86 -13.63
CA ASN A 106 -3.55 -11.23 -14.12
C ASN A 106 -4.72 -11.79 -14.96
N ASP A 107 -5.68 -10.94 -15.35
CA ASP A 107 -6.90 -11.35 -16.05
C ASP A 107 -7.10 -10.62 -17.39
N CYS A 108 -6.40 -9.54 -17.65
CA CYS A 108 -6.55 -8.79 -18.91
C CYS A 108 -5.67 -9.38 -20.05
N PRO A 109 -5.99 -9.06 -21.32
CA PRO A 109 -5.20 -9.53 -22.47
C PRO A 109 -3.70 -9.17 -22.41
N ILE A 110 -3.36 -8.04 -21.78
CA ILE A 110 -1.98 -7.60 -21.59
C ILE A 110 -1.26 -8.55 -20.62
N CYS A 111 -1.91 -8.94 -19.53
CA CYS A 111 -1.38 -9.91 -18.57
C CYS A 111 -1.26 -11.30 -19.21
N ALA A 112 -2.27 -11.73 -19.95
CA ALA A 112 -2.26 -13.01 -20.67
C ALA A 112 -1.11 -13.09 -21.70
N ALA A 113 -0.71 -11.95 -22.27
CA ALA A 113 0.45 -11.85 -23.16
C ALA A 113 1.80 -11.76 -22.43
N GLY A 114 1.86 -12.01 -21.10
CA GLY A 114 3.07 -11.93 -20.30
C GLY A 114 3.59 -10.51 -20.04
N ARG A 115 2.76 -9.49 -20.26
CA ARG A 115 3.12 -8.06 -20.12
C ARG A 115 2.45 -7.41 -18.91
N GLY A 116 2.39 -8.10 -17.77
CA GLY A 116 1.75 -7.61 -16.55
C GLY A 116 2.27 -6.25 -16.07
N ASN A 117 3.53 -5.92 -16.33
CA ASN A 117 4.12 -4.61 -16.07
C ASN A 117 3.46 -3.44 -16.84
N ARG A 118 2.65 -3.74 -17.85
CA ARG A 118 1.87 -2.76 -18.64
C ARG A 118 0.36 -2.89 -18.41
N CYS A 119 -0.04 -3.62 -17.38
CA CYS A 119 -1.45 -3.79 -17.03
C CYS A 119 -2.10 -2.44 -16.73
N LEU A 120 -3.23 -2.16 -17.36
CA LEU A 120 -3.97 -0.90 -17.15
C LEU A 120 -4.82 -0.93 -15.86
N ALA A 121 -5.08 -2.13 -15.33
CA ALA A 121 -5.79 -2.34 -14.06
C ALA A 121 -4.85 -2.73 -12.92
N GLN A 122 -3.58 -2.35 -13.03
CA GLN A 122 -2.59 -2.60 -11.98
C GLN A 122 -2.93 -1.87 -10.70
N LYS A 123 -2.56 -2.49 -9.56
CA LYS A 123 -2.67 -1.89 -8.23
C LYS A 123 -1.27 -1.67 -7.65
N MET A 124 -1.16 -0.70 -6.76
CA MET A 124 0.09 -0.35 -6.11
C MET A 124 -0.18 -0.03 -4.63
N PRO A 125 0.49 -0.70 -3.69
CA PRO A 125 0.44 -0.31 -2.29
C PRO A 125 0.83 1.17 -2.11
N GLY A 126 0.17 1.86 -1.18
CA GLY A 126 0.42 3.28 -0.96
C GLY A 126 -0.15 4.23 -2.01
N ASN A 127 -0.92 3.73 -2.98
CA ASN A 127 -1.57 4.53 -4.02
C ASN A 127 -3.01 4.06 -4.27
N SER A 128 -3.19 2.93 -4.93
CA SER A 128 -4.50 2.32 -5.21
C SER A 128 -4.85 1.16 -4.28
N LEU A 129 -3.90 0.76 -3.46
CA LEU A 129 -4.06 -0.13 -2.31
C LEU A 129 -3.46 0.56 -1.08
N GLY A 130 -3.80 0.10 0.11
CA GLY A 130 -3.19 0.59 1.34
C GLY A 130 -4.16 1.39 2.19
N ILE A 131 -5.07 0.69 2.77
CA ILE A 131 -5.90 1.15 3.89
C ILE A 131 -5.34 0.66 5.23
N TYR A 132 -4.24 -0.10 5.19
CA TYR A 132 -3.58 -0.74 6.34
C TYR A 132 -2.11 -0.39 6.44
#